data_c7ccac684be5dfe89479d79d1481fcd1
#
_entry.id   c7ccac684be5dfe89479d79d1481fcd1
#
_cell.length_a   1.000
_cell.length_b   1.000
_cell.length_c   1.000
_cell.angle_alpha   90.00
_cell.angle_beta   90.00
_cell.angle_gamma   90.00
#
_symmetry.space_group_name_H-M   'P 1'
#
loop_
_entity.id
_entity.type
_entity.pdbx_description
1 polymer ?
#
loop_
_entity_poly.entity_id
_entity_poly.type
_entity_poly.pdbx_seq_one_letter_code
_entity_poly.pdbx_strand_id
1 'polypeptide(L)'
;MTNSPVCRAEHINHIGIAVKDIDSTLEFYKTMFGAISSGIEEIEDQGVKAALVRVGASQLEFIQPTDENGGVARFIESRGETVHHICFEVDDLQGKLDKLDNEGVRLIDKTPREGLSGMSGFLHPSSRAGILYVLVDRNTAKR
;
A
#
# COMPACT_ATOMS: atom_id res chain seq x y z
N MET A 1 -1.06 -33.29 6.49
CA MET A 1 -1.15 -32.06 5.68
C MET A 1 -1.10 -30.85 6.60
N THR A 2 -0.27 -29.89 6.29
CA THR A 2 -0.21 -28.70 7.09
C THR A 2 -1.23 -27.69 6.59
N ASN A 3 -1.79 -26.90 7.50
CA ASN A 3 -2.68 -25.79 7.16
C ASN A 3 -1.98 -24.45 7.34
N SER A 4 -0.65 -24.47 7.35
CA SER A 4 0.13 -23.24 7.48
C SER A 4 -0.05 -22.35 6.23
N PRO A 5 -0.28 -21.08 6.43
CA PRO A 5 -0.36 -20.17 5.29
C PRO A 5 1.00 -20.03 4.60
N VAL A 6 0.98 -19.74 3.31
CA VAL A 6 2.20 -19.47 2.54
C VAL A 6 2.92 -18.25 3.12
N CYS A 7 2.15 -17.22 3.46
CA CYS A 7 2.67 -15.98 3.99
C CYS A 7 1.72 -15.46 5.07
N ARG A 8 2.12 -15.63 6.35
CA ARG A 8 1.30 -15.15 7.47
C ARG A 8 1.45 -13.65 7.62
N ALA A 9 0.33 -12.95 7.51
CA ALA A 9 0.28 -11.52 7.81
C ALA A 9 0.05 -11.33 9.31
N GLU A 10 0.81 -10.41 9.91
CA GLU A 10 0.71 -10.11 11.34
C GLU A 10 -0.30 -9.00 11.61
N HIS A 11 -0.32 -7.97 10.77
CA HIS A 11 -1.21 -6.82 10.88
C HIS A 11 -1.53 -6.25 9.52
N ILE A 12 -2.60 -5.48 9.45
CA ILE A 12 -2.81 -4.56 8.34
C ILE A 12 -2.10 -3.26 8.72
N ASN A 13 -1.07 -2.88 7.94
CA ASN A 13 -0.35 -1.64 8.18
C ASN A 13 -1.20 -0.44 7.76
N HIS A 14 -1.77 -0.51 6.56
CA HIS A 14 -2.63 0.55 6.05
C HIS A 14 -3.50 0.07 4.91
N ILE A 15 -4.54 0.86 4.64
CA ILE A 15 -5.37 0.73 3.45
C ILE A 15 -5.05 1.93 2.57
N GLY A 16 -4.65 1.67 1.33
CA GLY A 16 -4.32 2.71 0.36
C GLY A 16 -5.52 3.11 -0.47
N ILE A 17 -5.77 4.39 -0.58
CA ILE A 17 -6.89 4.96 -1.30
C ILE A 17 -6.36 5.94 -2.34
N ALA A 18 -6.74 5.72 -3.60
CA ALA A 18 -6.36 6.60 -4.69
C ALA A 18 -7.33 7.77 -4.77
N VAL A 19 -6.80 8.99 -4.81
CA VAL A 19 -7.59 10.21 -4.82
C VAL A 19 -7.07 11.18 -5.88
N LYS A 20 -7.93 12.05 -6.36
CA LYS A 20 -7.56 13.07 -7.36
C LYS A 20 -6.94 14.30 -6.70
N ASP A 21 -7.33 14.61 -5.48
CA ASP A 21 -6.86 15.79 -4.75
C ASP A 21 -6.57 15.42 -3.30
N ILE A 22 -5.28 15.20 -3.02
CA ILE A 22 -4.86 14.77 -1.70
C ILE A 22 -5.07 15.88 -0.64
N ASP A 23 -4.87 17.14 -1.00
CA ASP A 23 -5.02 18.23 -0.05
C ASP A 23 -6.45 18.34 0.47
N SER A 24 -7.43 18.31 -0.42
CA SER A 24 -8.84 18.38 -0.02
C SER A 24 -9.26 17.13 0.73
N THR A 25 -8.71 15.98 0.39
CA THR A 25 -8.98 14.72 1.09
C THR A 25 -8.47 14.79 2.53
N LEU A 26 -7.25 15.26 2.73
CA LEU A 26 -6.66 15.40 4.07
C LEU A 26 -7.46 16.38 4.92
N GLU A 27 -7.88 17.48 4.33
CA GLU A 27 -8.69 18.47 5.04
C GLU A 27 -10.05 17.88 5.46
N PHE A 28 -10.68 17.10 4.58
CA PHE A 28 -11.93 16.40 4.89
C PHE A 28 -11.76 15.46 6.08
N TYR A 29 -10.72 14.63 6.07
CA TYR A 29 -10.50 13.66 7.14
C TYR A 29 -10.16 14.35 8.47
N LYS A 30 -9.41 15.44 8.41
CA LYS A 30 -9.08 16.23 9.60
C LYS A 30 -10.34 16.83 10.20
N THR A 31 -11.17 17.44 9.35
CA THR A 31 -12.38 18.16 9.81
C THR A 31 -13.46 17.20 10.30
N MET A 32 -13.68 16.11 9.58
CA MET A 32 -14.79 15.21 9.88
C MET A 32 -14.44 14.17 10.93
N PHE A 33 -13.20 13.70 10.97
CA PHE A 33 -12.83 12.58 11.84
C PHE A 33 -11.68 12.89 12.78
N GLY A 34 -11.13 14.09 12.74
CA GLY A 34 -9.98 14.45 13.57
C GLY A 34 -8.71 13.69 13.21
N ALA A 35 -8.66 13.11 12.03
CA ALA A 35 -7.51 12.32 11.58
C ALA A 35 -6.49 13.24 10.91
N ILE A 36 -5.27 13.24 11.41
CA ILE A 36 -4.21 14.15 10.99
C ILE A 36 -3.11 13.40 10.27
N SER A 37 -2.68 13.95 9.13
CA SER A 37 -1.60 13.43 8.33
C SER A 37 -0.24 13.76 8.96
N SER A 38 0.74 12.86 8.74
CA SER A 38 2.13 13.12 9.08
C SER A 38 2.86 13.97 8.03
N GLY A 39 2.18 14.32 6.94
CA GLY A 39 2.72 15.12 5.85
C GLY A 39 2.63 14.41 4.51
N ILE A 40 2.74 15.19 3.45
CA ILE A 40 2.70 14.67 2.08
C ILE A 40 4.12 14.45 1.61
N GLU A 41 4.41 13.28 1.05
CA GLU A 41 5.69 12.96 0.44
C GLU A 41 5.50 12.62 -1.03
N GLU A 42 6.43 13.06 -1.85
CA GLU A 42 6.45 12.71 -3.27
C GLU A 42 7.27 11.43 -3.46
N ILE A 43 6.71 10.46 -4.17
CA ILE A 43 7.36 9.18 -4.46
C ILE A 43 7.51 9.11 -5.97
N GLU A 44 8.63 9.63 -6.47
CA GLU A 44 8.87 9.80 -7.90
C GLU A 44 8.86 8.50 -8.67
N ASP A 45 9.47 7.46 -8.14
CA ASP A 45 9.54 6.16 -8.82
C ASP A 45 8.18 5.48 -8.96
N GLN A 46 7.20 5.90 -8.17
CA GLN A 46 5.83 5.41 -8.27
C GLN A 46 4.89 6.39 -8.97
N GLY A 47 5.38 7.59 -9.28
CA GLY A 47 4.58 8.62 -9.96
C GLY A 47 3.41 9.12 -9.12
N VAL A 48 3.60 9.23 -7.81
CA VAL A 48 2.55 9.66 -6.89
C VAL A 48 3.10 10.59 -5.81
N LYS A 49 2.21 11.32 -5.17
CA LYS A 49 2.46 11.86 -3.84
C LYS A 49 1.49 11.21 -2.86
N ALA A 50 1.94 10.99 -1.65
CA ALA A 50 1.24 10.17 -0.68
C ALA A 50 1.29 10.78 0.72
N ALA A 51 0.31 10.42 1.52
CA ALA A 51 0.27 10.81 2.93
C ALA A 51 -0.32 9.69 3.76
N LEU A 52 0.33 9.40 4.89
CA LEU A 52 -0.22 8.48 5.88
C LEU A 52 -1.05 9.27 6.89
N VAL A 53 -2.22 8.75 7.20
CA VAL A 53 -3.15 9.35 8.15
C VAL A 53 -3.47 8.32 9.21
N ARG A 54 -3.21 8.65 10.45
CA ARG A 54 -3.48 7.75 11.56
C ARG A 54 -4.90 7.95 12.08
N VAL A 55 -5.61 6.82 12.24
CA VAL A 55 -6.93 6.80 12.86
C VAL A 55 -6.86 5.77 13.99
N GLY A 56 -6.61 6.23 15.22
CA GLY A 56 -6.36 5.35 16.36
C GLY A 56 -5.14 4.45 16.09
N ALA A 57 -5.33 3.14 16.18
CA ALA A 57 -4.28 2.17 15.92
C ALA A 57 -4.17 1.81 14.43
N SER A 58 -5.02 2.37 13.59
CA SER A 58 -5.06 2.08 12.15
C SER A 58 -4.47 3.22 11.34
N GLN A 59 -4.10 2.93 10.10
CA GLN A 59 -3.60 3.93 9.17
C GLN A 59 -4.29 3.81 7.82
N LEU A 60 -4.51 4.97 7.20
CA LEU A 60 -4.89 5.07 5.79
C LEU A 60 -3.73 5.73 5.05
N GLU A 61 -3.54 5.37 3.80
CA GLU A 61 -2.59 6.07 2.93
C GLU A 61 -3.37 6.63 1.76
N PHE A 62 -3.31 7.94 1.57
CA PHE A 62 -3.89 8.55 0.38
C PHE A 62 -2.79 8.75 -0.65
N ILE A 63 -3.08 8.36 -1.89
CA ILE A 63 -2.14 8.52 -2.99
C ILE A 63 -2.81 9.30 -4.11
N GLN A 64 -2.08 10.30 -4.60
CA GLN A 64 -2.50 11.13 -5.73
C GLN A 64 -1.47 10.98 -6.85
N PRO A 65 -1.90 10.67 -8.09
CA PRO A 65 -0.94 10.55 -9.18
C PRO A 65 -0.28 11.89 -9.51
N THR A 66 1.03 11.87 -9.73
CA THR A 66 1.81 13.00 -10.25
C THR A 66 2.19 12.79 -11.71
N ASP A 67 2.03 11.55 -12.19
CA ASP A 67 2.28 11.16 -13.58
C ASP A 67 0.95 10.71 -14.19
N GLU A 68 0.43 11.50 -15.12
CA GLU A 68 -0.86 11.21 -15.77
C GLU A 68 -0.83 9.93 -16.61
N ASN A 69 0.36 9.42 -16.92
CA ASN A 69 0.54 8.15 -17.62
C ASN A 69 0.90 7.00 -16.68
N GLY A 70 0.95 7.26 -15.39
CA GLY A 70 1.32 6.27 -14.40
C GLY A 70 0.18 5.31 -14.04
N GLY A 71 0.53 4.27 -13.29
CA GLY A 71 -0.42 3.24 -12.90
C GLY A 71 -1.58 3.74 -12.05
N VAL A 72 -1.32 4.66 -11.12
CA VAL A 72 -2.37 5.20 -10.24
C VAL A 72 -3.33 6.08 -11.01
N ALA A 73 -2.81 6.88 -11.96
CA ALA A 73 -3.67 7.69 -12.82
C ALA A 73 -4.61 6.81 -13.66
N ARG A 74 -4.07 5.73 -14.23
CA ARG A 74 -4.89 4.77 -15.00
C ARG A 74 -5.90 4.06 -14.11
N PHE A 75 -5.52 3.76 -12.88
CA PHE A 75 -6.43 3.15 -11.91
C PHE A 75 -7.64 4.06 -11.66
N ILE A 76 -7.40 5.34 -11.38
CA ILE A 76 -8.49 6.30 -11.13
C ILE A 76 -9.37 6.46 -12.36
N GLU A 77 -8.76 6.51 -13.55
CA GLU A 77 -9.50 6.64 -14.79
C GLU A 77 -10.47 5.47 -15.01
N SER A 78 -10.04 4.25 -14.70
CA SER A 78 -10.87 3.06 -14.92
C SER A 78 -11.79 2.71 -13.76
N ARG A 79 -11.43 3.04 -12.53
CA ARG A 79 -12.16 2.61 -11.33
C ARG A 79 -12.65 3.76 -10.45
N GLY A 80 -12.20 4.97 -10.69
CA GLY A 80 -12.53 6.12 -9.86
C GLY A 80 -11.68 6.18 -8.59
N GLU A 81 -12.02 7.10 -7.72
CA GLU A 81 -11.37 7.27 -6.43
C GLU A 81 -11.88 6.19 -5.48
N THR A 82 -11.02 5.24 -5.14
CA THR A 82 -11.41 4.10 -4.31
C THR A 82 -10.20 3.44 -3.70
N VAL A 83 -10.43 2.36 -2.96
CA VAL A 83 -9.36 1.54 -2.39
C VAL A 83 -8.48 1.00 -3.51
N HIS A 84 -7.20 1.26 -3.41
CA HIS A 84 -6.19 0.86 -4.38
C HIS A 84 -5.41 -0.37 -3.91
N HIS A 85 -5.04 -0.40 -2.63
CA HIS A 85 -4.24 -1.49 -2.10
C HIS A 85 -4.45 -1.69 -0.60
N ILE A 86 -4.06 -2.87 -0.13
CA ILE A 86 -3.98 -3.20 1.28
C ILE A 86 -2.55 -3.62 1.56
N CYS A 87 -1.95 -3.05 2.59
CA CYS A 87 -0.58 -3.36 2.98
C CYS A 87 -0.57 -4.16 4.28
N PHE A 88 0.00 -5.36 4.23
CA PHE A 88 0.13 -6.24 5.37
C PHE A 88 1.55 -6.21 5.91
N GLU A 89 1.69 -6.24 7.23
CA GLU A 89 2.98 -6.39 7.88
C GLU A 89 3.34 -7.87 8.00
N VAL A 90 4.57 -8.19 7.63
CA VAL A 90 5.08 -9.55 7.70
C VAL A 90 6.46 -9.57 8.34
N ASP A 91 6.79 -10.68 8.97
CA ASP A 91 8.17 -10.95 9.40
C ASP A 91 8.93 -11.51 8.21
N ASP A 92 10.23 -11.21 8.14
CA ASP A 92 11.11 -11.75 7.12
C ASP A 92 10.54 -11.55 5.70
N LEU A 93 10.46 -10.30 5.29
CA LEU A 93 9.85 -9.95 4.00
C LEU A 93 10.48 -10.72 2.82
N GLN A 94 11.83 -10.80 2.76
CA GLN A 94 12.47 -11.53 1.66
C GLN A 94 12.06 -12.99 1.65
N GLY A 95 12.05 -13.63 2.82
CA GLY A 95 11.63 -15.03 2.93
C GLY A 95 10.18 -15.24 2.50
N LYS A 96 9.31 -14.28 2.80
CA LYS A 96 7.90 -14.34 2.38
C LYS A 96 7.75 -14.18 0.87
N LEU A 97 8.50 -13.24 0.28
CA LEU A 97 8.51 -13.05 -1.16
C LEU A 97 9.01 -14.32 -1.88
N ASP A 98 10.06 -14.93 -1.35
CA ASP A 98 10.60 -16.18 -1.90
C ASP A 98 9.57 -17.31 -1.85
N LYS A 99 8.86 -17.44 -0.74
CA LYS A 99 7.81 -18.46 -0.60
C LYS A 99 6.67 -18.24 -1.58
N LEU A 100 6.22 -16.99 -1.70
CA LEU A 100 5.15 -16.66 -2.65
C LEU A 100 5.57 -16.97 -4.08
N ASP A 101 6.79 -16.61 -4.43
CA ASP A 101 7.34 -16.88 -5.77
C ASP A 101 7.36 -18.40 -6.04
N ASN A 102 7.82 -19.18 -5.07
CA ASN A 102 7.87 -20.66 -5.17
C ASN A 102 6.49 -21.27 -5.30
N GLU A 103 5.47 -20.66 -4.73
CA GLU A 103 4.08 -21.13 -4.85
C GLU A 103 3.38 -20.65 -6.12
N GLY A 104 4.09 -19.96 -6.99
CA GLY A 104 3.55 -19.50 -8.27
C GLY A 104 2.79 -18.18 -8.20
N VAL A 105 2.87 -17.46 -7.09
CA VAL A 105 2.26 -16.14 -6.98
C VAL A 105 3.10 -15.14 -7.77
N ARG A 106 2.45 -14.38 -8.65
CA ARG A 106 3.16 -13.37 -9.42
C ARG A 106 3.49 -12.17 -8.55
N LEU A 107 4.77 -11.78 -8.56
CA LEU A 107 5.27 -10.65 -7.79
C LEU A 107 5.70 -9.54 -8.73
N ILE A 108 5.42 -8.29 -8.34
CA ILE A 108 6.06 -7.13 -8.96
C ILE A 108 7.48 -7.04 -8.43
N ASP A 109 7.64 -7.23 -7.12
CA ASP A 109 8.95 -7.14 -6.47
C ASP A 109 9.37 -8.50 -5.94
N LYS A 110 10.47 -9.01 -6.43
CA LYS A 110 11.10 -10.23 -5.88
C LYS A 110 12.06 -9.92 -4.75
N THR A 111 12.45 -8.65 -4.64
CA THR A 111 13.28 -8.14 -3.54
C THR A 111 12.63 -6.90 -2.95
N PRO A 112 12.81 -6.65 -1.64
CA PRO A 112 12.22 -5.48 -1.00
C PRO A 112 12.73 -4.16 -1.59
N ARG A 113 11.86 -3.16 -1.61
CA ARG A 113 12.23 -1.78 -1.96
C ARG A 113 11.67 -0.82 -0.93
N GLU A 114 12.29 0.34 -0.83
CA GLU A 114 11.84 1.37 0.09
C GLU A 114 10.51 1.97 -0.38
N GLY A 115 9.60 2.16 0.57
CA GLY A 115 8.32 2.80 0.34
C GLY A 115 7.97 3.71 1.51
N LEU A 116 6.88 4.44 1.41
CA LEU A 116 6.45 5.37 2.46
C LEU A 116 6.24 4.65 3.79
N SER A 117 5.70 3.44 3.77
CA SER A 117 5.39 2.67 4.98
C SER A 117 6.54 1.81 5.49
N GLY A 118 7.66 1.73 4.76
CA GLY A 118 8.81 0.90 5.11
C GLY A 118 9.30 0.08 3.93
N MET A 119 10.17 -0.90 4.20
CA MET A 119 10.66 -1.82 3.17
C MET A 119 9.50 -2.73 2.74
N SER A 120 9.21 -2.73 1.46
CA SER A 120 7.97 -3.32 0.93
C SER A 120 8.22 -4.18 -0.29
N GLY A 121 7.27 -5.07 -0.57
CA GLY A 121 7.22 -5.83 -1.80
C GLY A 121 5.80 -5.88 -2.31
N PHE A 122 5.60 -5.65 -3.59
CA PHE A 122 4.29 -5.59 -4.22
C PHE A 122 4.00 -6.90 -4.93
N LEU A 123 2.81 -7.45 -4.68
CA LEU A 123 2.29 -8.56 -5.44
C LEU A 123 1.66 -8.04 -6.72
N HIS A 124 1.73 -8.84 -7.78
CA HIS A 124 1.16 -8.43 -9.06
C HIS A 124 -0.38 -8.30 -8.94
N PRO A 125 -0.98 -7.26 -9.54
CA PRO A 125 -2.43 -7.02 -9.41
C PRO A 125 -3.32 -8.03 -10.13
N SER A 126 -2.77 -9.13 -10.66
CA SER A 126 -3.57 -10.25 -11.13
C SER A 126 -4.24 -11.00 -9.98
N SER A 127 -3.96 -10.59 -8.73
CA SER A 127 -4.65 -11.09 -7.55
C SER A 127 -6.15 -10.81 -7.65
N ARG A 128 -6.91 -11.50 -6.84
CA ARG A 128 -8.37 -11.42 -6.89
C ARG A 128 -8.90 -10.09 -6.35
N ALA A 129 -10.14 -9.79 -6.71
CA ALA A 129 -10.89 -8.64 -6.24
C ALA A 129 -10.37 -7.27 -6.72
N GLY A 130 -9.38 -7.26 -7.61
CA GLY A 130 -8.88 -6.02 -8.19
C GLY A 130 -8.14 -5.13 -7.21
N ILE A 131 -7.72 -5.67 -6.08
CA ILE A 131 -6.94 -4.95 -5.07
C ILE A 131 -5.49 -5.36 -5.20
N LEU A 132 -4.59 -4.38 -5.18
CA LEU A 132 -3.17 -4.62 -5.12
C LEU A 132 -2.79 -4.97 -3.69
N TYR A 133 -1.99 -6.00 -3.50
CA TYR A 133 -1.50 -6.36 -2.18
C TYR A 133 -0.04 -5.99 -2.05
N VAL A 134 0.30 -5.41 -0.91
CA VAL A 134 1.64 -4.98 -0.57
C VAL A 134 2.03 -5.64 0.75
N LEU A 135 3.25 -6.10 0.83
CA LEU A 135 3.83 -6.60 2.08
C LEU A 135 4.86 -5.59 2.54
N VAL A 136 4.84 -5.26 3.81
CA VAL A 136 5.87 -4.40 4.42
C VAL A 136 6.57 -5.18 5.51
N ASP A 137 7.89 -5.00 5.60
CA ASP A 137 8.69 -5.64 6.63
C ASP A 137 8.32 -5.05 7.99
N ARG A 138 7.89 -5.91 8.90
CA ARG A 138 7.47 -5.54 10.25
C ARG A 138 8.53 -4.71 10.98
N ASN A 139 9.80 -5.02 10.78
CA ASN A 139 10.89 -4.33 11.47
C ASN A 139 11.11 -2.91 10.97
N THR A 140 10.68 -2.59 9.74
CA THR A 140 10.83 -1.24 9.16
C THR A 140 9.52 -0.50 9.06
N ALA A 141 8.40 -1.16 9.36
CA ALA A 141 7.06 -0.61 9.18
C ALA A 141 6.84 0.65 10.03
N LYS A 142 6.30 1.68 9.40
CA LYS A 142 5.92 2.92 10.07
C LYS A 142 4.50 2.82 10.59
N ARG A 143 4.30 3.31 11.81
CA ARG A 143 3.01 3.26 12.50
C ARG A 143 2.62 4.60 13.08
#